data_6c5ceb018add7613be73c1a80ec1e20c
#
_entry.id   6c5ceb018add7613be73c1a80ec1e20c
#
_cell.length_a   1.000
_cell.length_b   1.000
_cell.length_c   1.000
_cell.angle_alpha   90.00
_cell.angle_beta   90.00
_cell.angle_gamma   90.00
#
_symmetry.space_group_name_H-M   'P 1'
#
loop_
_entity.id
_entity.type
_entity.pdbx_description
1 polymer ?
#
loop_
_entity_poly.entity_id
_entity_poly.type
_entity_poly.pdbx_seq_one_letter_code
_entity_poly.pdbx_strand_id
1 'polypeptide(L)'
;MKKIFKYSMLFAAALTLSLGFASCSDDNDEPETPSTVNPDLNGTDAMVSEACANWKEARQNWEWSEAFLFGPATDFGLDPHTDTWPFDRVQFDKYMKKYNPATDEDDAALIDDAIANGQNLTGFHAVEYLIFRDGEARKIKDMTANEVYFAQSAAQDLYLSSLKLVTAWGGELTDAEQKIIDDAEFESKNYGEDFMTAGEPGSKYSSITLATREIIAGANEIIGEVRDSKIGAPATGEDVNYIESPFAHNSIVDFYDNIMSCKHALYGGWNVVDQPTATSLLGVCLKVNNADLKAAAQNAQTKLNAALNKINNMKKPFVLYYTDHDAIP
;
A
#
# COMPACT_ATOMS: atom_id res chain seq x y z
N MET A 1 -8.53 7.54 -11.68
CA MET A 1 -7.51 7.92 -10.69
C MET A 1 -8.10 8.60 -9.46
N LYS A 2 -8.74 9.79 -9.53
CA LYS A 2 -9.30 10.50 -8.36
C LYS A 2 -10.12 9.66 -7.36
N LYS A 3 -10.81 8.58 -7.76
CA LYS A 3 -11.60 7.73 -6.87
C LYS A 3 -10.80 6.60 -6.21
N ILE A 4 -9.77 6.07 -6.85
CA ILE A 4 -8.94 4.98 -6.30
C ILE A 4 -8.25 5.47 -5.03
N PHE A 5 -7.58 6.63 -5.10
CA PHE A 5 -6.90 7.21 -3.94
C PHE A 5 -7.86 7.70 -2.83
N LYS A 6 -9.08 8.12 -3.15
CA LYS A 6 -10.06 8.57 -2.14
C LYS A 6 -10.52 7.44 -1.21
N TYR A 7 -10.56 6.20 -1.66
CA TYR A 7 -10.95 5.05 -0.83
C TYR A 7 -9.79 4.53 0.03
N SER A 8 -8.54 4.57 -0.45
CA SER A 8 -7.38 4.24 0.39
C SER A 8 -7.24 5.16 1.59
N MET A 9 -7.69 6.43 1.50
CA MET A 9 -7.67 7.39 2.60
C MET A 9 -8.61 7.09 3.75
N LEU A 10 -9.83 6.64 3.49
CA LEU A 10 -10.80 6.35 4.55
C LEU A 10 -10.30 5.27 5.53
N PHE A 11 -9.35 4.45 5.10
CA PHE A 11 -8.88 3.28 5.80
C PHE A 11 -7.62 3.52 6.64
N ALA A 12 -6.70 4.38 6.20
CA ALA A 12 -5.59 4.80 7.04
C ALA A 12 -6.09 5.58 8.26
N ALA A 13 -7.10 6.45 8.09
CA ALA A 13 -7.77 7.12 9.21
C ALA A 13 -8.45 6.13 10.17
N ALA A 14 -9.04 5.04 9.67
CA ALA A 14 -9.64 4.00 10.49
C ALA A 14 -8.57 3.20 11.26
N LEU A 15 -7.40 2.97 10.69
CA LEU A 15 -6.29 2.31 11.38
C LEU A 15 -5.80 3.13 12.59
N THR A 16 -5.69 4.45 12.45
CA THR A 16 -5.30 5.35 13.55
C THR A 16 -6.35 5.45 14.63
N LEU A 17 -7.65 5.42 14.28
CA LEU A 17 -8.76 5.52 15.23
C LEU A 17 -8.98 4.23 16.04
N SER A 18 -8.76 3.05 15.44
CA SER A 18 -8.99 1.77 16.12
C SER A 18 -7.92 1.42 17.18
N LEU A 19 -6.73 2.02 17.07
CA LEU A 19 -5.68 1.90 18.10
C LEU A 19 -5.69 3.09 19.09
N GLY A 20 -6.67 3.97 19.00
CA GLY A 20 -6.74 5.23 19.73
C GLY A 20 -6.73 5.06 21.26
N PHE A 21 -5.72 5.63 21.90
CA PHE A 21 -5.73 5.91 23.32
C PHE A 21 -6.44 7.25 23.56
N ALA A 22 -7.44 7.24 24.41
CA ALA A 22 -7.94 8.48 24.98
C ALA A 22 -6.84 9.06 25.89
N SER A 23 -6.08 10.03 25.40
CA SER A 23 -5.25 10.88 26.23
C SER A 23 -6.19 11.69 27.11
N CYS A 24 -6.45 11.23 28.32
CA CYS A 24 -6.96 12.10 29.38
C CYS A 24 -5.76 12.86 29.94
N SER A 25 -5.63 14.12 29.53
CA SER A 25 -4.80 15.07 30.23
C SER A 25 -5.49 15.43 31.55
N ASP A 26 -5.01 14.88 32.64
CA ASP A 26 -5.21 15.45 33.96
C ASP A 26 -3.88 16.05 34.42
N ASP A 27 -3.87 17.40 34.50
CA ASP A 27 -2.78 18.17 35.07
C ASP A 27 -2.62 17.81 36.54
N ASN A 28 -1.53 17.12 36.91
CA ASN A 28 -0.94 17.24 38.24
C ASN A 28 0.56 16.90 38.17
N ASP A 29 1.38 17.93 38.39
CA ASP A 29 2.83 17.87 38.53
C ASP A 29 3.26 17.04 39.74
N GLU A 30 3.98 15.93 39.48
CA GLU A 30 5.06 15.45 40.37
C GLU A 30 6.08 14.65 39.52
N PRO A 31 7.42 14.80 39.76
CA PRO A 31 8.44 14.14 38.97
C PRO A 31 8.53 12.66 39.36
N GLU A 32 8.02 11.78 38.51
CA GLU A 32 8.13 10.33 38.70
C GLU A 32 9.45 9.79 38.12
N THR A 33 10.13 9.01 38.95
CA THR A 33 11.27 8.17 38.59
C THR A 33 10.92 7.20 37.46
N PRO A 34 11.88 6.79 36.58
CA PRO A 34 11.59 5.88 35.50
C PRO A 34 11.22 4.51 36.06
N SER A 35 9.94 4.26 36.15
CA SER A 35 9.40 2.93 36.46
C SER A 35 9.26 2.17 35.15
N THR A 36 9.79 0.96 35.11
CA THR A 36 9.49 -0.08 34.13
C THR A 36 8.03 -0.54 34.27
N VAL A 37 7.10 0.36 34.16
CA VAL A 37 5.67 0.08 34.18
C VAL A 37 5.23 -0.10 32.75
N ASN A 38 4.76 -1.30 32.45
CA ASN A 38 3.88 -1.54 31.33
C ASN A 38 2.73 -0.53 31.49
N PRO A 39 2.65 0.57 30.74
CA PRO A 39 1.47 1.42 30.82
C PRO A 39 0.30 0.51 30.50
N ASP A 40 -0.77 0.56 31.27
CA ASP A 40 -1.97 -0.20 31.01
C ASP A 40 -2.38 0.09 29.57
N LEU A 41 -2.09 -0.87 28.67
CA LEU A 41 -2.53 -0.79 27.29
C LEU A 41 -4.05 -0.79 27.35
N ASN A 42 -4.67 0.37 27.24
CA ASN A 42 -6.12 0.52 27.16
C ASN A 42 -6.72 -0.15 25.91
N GLY A 43 -5.91 -0.94 25.22
CA GLY A 43 -6.28 -1.68 24.04
C GLY A 43 -6.95 -3.02 24.35
N THR A 44 -7.74 -3.50 23.40
CA THR A 44 -8.43 -4.79 23.47
C THR A 44 -8.09 -5.63 22.25
N ASP A 45 -8.25 -6.96 22.35
CA ASP A 45 -8.13 -7.86 21.20
C ASP A 45 -9.08 -7.48 20.06
N ALA A 46 -10.24 -6.87 20.37
CA ALA A 46 -11.18 -6.38 19.37
C ALA A 46 -10.59 -5.21 18.56
N MET A 47 -9.90 -4.27 19.22
CA MET A 47 -9.24 -3.14 18.55
C MET A 47 -8.11 -3.62 17.63
N VAL A 48 -7.31 -4.61 18.06
CA VAL A 48 -6.28 -5.20 17.19
C VAL A 48 -6.92 -5.92 15.99
N SER A 49 -8.03 -6.63 16.20
CA SER A 49 -8.76 -7.29 15.11
C SER A 49 -9.34 -6.27 14.11
N GLU A 50 -9.83 -5.14 14.59
CA GLU A 50 -10.31 -4.03 13.74
C GLU A 50 -9.15 -3.40 12.97
N ALA A 51 -8.02 -3.14 13.63
CA ALA A 51 -6.80 -2.66 12.96
C ALA A 51 -6.34 -3.62 11.84
N CYS A 52 -6.39 -4.93 12.07
CA CYS A 52 -6.09 -5.94 11.06
C CYS A 52 -7.06 -5.90 9.87
N ALA A 53 -8.36 -5.69 10.11
CA ALA A 53 -9.35 -5.56 9.05
C ALA A 53 -9.10 -4.29 8.22
N ASN A 54 -8.86 -3.17 8.89
CA ASN A 54 -8.58 -1.88 8.26
C ASN A 54 -7.25 -1.92 7.47
N TRP A 55 -6.22 -2.60 8.01
CA TRP A 55 -4.97 -2.81 7.29
C TRP A 55 -5.20 -3.58 5.98
N LYS A 56 -5.97 -4.68 6.00
CA LYS A 56 -6.29 -5.46 4.79
C LYS A 56 -7.03 -4.62 3.74
N GLU A 57 -7.93 -3.76 4.17
CA GLU A 57 -8.68 -2.89 3.25
C GLU A 57 -7.81 -1.75 2.70
N ALA A 58 -6.96 -1.13 3.53
CA ALA A 58 -5.97 -0.16 3.07
C ALA A 58 -4.97 -0.81 2.09
N ARG A 59 -4.46 -2.00 2.41
CA ARG A 59 -3.55 -2.76 1.56
C ARG A 59 -4.17 -3.07 0.20
N GLN A 60 -5.42 -3.54 0.16
CA GLN A 60 -6.13 -3.80 -1.09
C GLN A 60 -6.19 -2.56 -1.99
N ASN A 61 -6.49 -1.39 -1.43
CA ASN A 61 -6.55 -0.15 -2.21
C ASN A 61 -5.17 0.29 -2.71
N TRP A 62 -4.11 0.04 -1.93
CA TRP A 62 -2.74 0.27 -2.34
C TRP A 62 -2.39 -0.63 -3.54
N GLU A 63 -2.56 -1.94 -3.41
CA GLU A 63 -2.30 -2.92 -4.45
C GLU A 63 -3.09 -2.63 -5.76
N TRP A 64 -4.32 -2.11 -5.64
CA TRP A 64 -5.11 -1.67 -6.79
C TRP A 64 -4.55 -0.43 -7.49
N SER A 65 -3.59 0.25 -6.89
CA SER A 65 -2.94 1.44 -7.44
C SER A 65 -1.56 1.17 -8.03
N GLU A 66 -0.98 -0.01 -7.86
CA GLU A 66 0.42 -0.28 -8.22
C GLU A 66 0.74 -0.21 -9.72
N ALA A 67 -0.24 -0.32 -10.61
CA ALA A 67 -0.04 0.05 -12.02
C ALA A 67 0.25 1.56 -12.24
N PHE A 68 0.20 2.39 -11.18
CA PHE A 68 0.41 3.83 -11.18
C PHE A 68 1.54 4.28 -10.24
N LEU A 69 2.56 3.43 -10.01
CA LEU A 69 3.73 3.77 -9.18
C LEU A 69 4.64 4.82 -9.84
N PHE A 70 4.41 5.18 -11.09
CA PHE A 70 5.05 6.32 -11.76
C PHE A 70 4.49 7.67 -11.27
N GLY A 71 5.16 8.76 -11.68
CA GLY A 71 4.74 10.12 -11.31
C GLY A 71 4.92 10.39 -9.81
N PRO A 72 3.90 10.81 -9.07
CA PRO A 72 4.10 11.26 -7.69
C PRO A 72 4.59 10.16 -6.74
N ALA A 73 4.23 8.90 -6.94
CA ALA A 73 4.72 7.79 -6.14
C ALA A 73 6.27 7.69 -6.21
N THR A 74 6.82 7.78 -7.42
CA THR A 74 8.27 7.79 -7.66
C THR A 74 8.90 9.12 -7.35
N ASP A 75 8.32 10.24 -7.87
CA ASP A 75 8.95 11.57 -7.80
C ASP A 75 9.10 12.08 -6.36
N PHE A 76 8.21 11.69 -5.45
CA PHE A 76 8.27 12.02 -4.03
C PHE A 76 8.76 10.86 -3.15
N GLY A 77 9.17 9.73 -3.72
CA GLY A 77 9.63 8.56 -2.98
C GLY A 77 8.56 7.93 -2.09
N LEU A 78 7.27 8.12 -2.42
CA LEU A 78 6.16 7.64 -1.59
C LEU A 78 5.97 6.14 -1.66
N ASP A 79 6.30 5.52 -2.80
CA ASP A 79 6.23 4.08 -2.96
C ASP A 79 7.19 3.34 -2.00
N PRO A 80 8.51 3.54 -2.05
CA PRO A 80 9.41 2.86 -1.11
C PRO A 80 9.20 3.25 0.35
N HIS A 81 8.56 4.38 0.61
CA HIS A 81 8.21 4.82 1.96
C HIS A 81 6.98 4.07 2.51
N THR A 82 5.99 3.86 1.63
CA THR A 82 4.70 3.23 1.98
C THR A 82 4.78 1.72 1.98
N ASP A 83 5.50 1.14 1.03
CA ASP A 83 5.51 -0.28 0.72
C ASP A 83 6.92 -0.83 0.48
N THR A 84 7.86 -0.47 1.35
CA THR A 84 9.21 -1.06 1.26
C THR A 84 9.18 -2.55 1.53
N TRP A 85 9.67 -3.32 0.57
CA TRP A 85 9.67 -4.76 0.58
C TRP A 85 10.94 -5.30 -0.10
N PRO A 86 11.55 -6.39 0.40
CA PRO A 86 11.15 -7.20 1.55
C PRO A 86 11.39 -6.53 2.92
N PHE A 87 10.54 -6.85 3.90
CA PHE A 87 10.65 -6.32 5.26
C PHE A 87 11.79 -6.98 6.05
N ASP A 88 12.74 -6.17 6.54
CA ASP A 88 13.88 -6.65 7.34
C ASP A 88 13.49 -6.79 8.84
N ARG A 89 12.87 -7.92 9.17
CA ARG A 89 12.49 -8.25 10.54
C ARG A 89 13.65 -8.19 11.53
N VAL A 90 14.83 -8.63 11.13
CA VAL A 90 16.00 -8.68 12.04
C VAL A 90 16.46 -7.27 12.41
N GLN A 91 16.46 -6.37 11.43
CA GLN A 91 16.79 -4.97 11.66
C GLN A 91 15.70 -4.29 12.46
N PHE A 92 14.44 -4.54 12.15
CA PHE A 92 13.30 -4.01 12.89
C PHE A 92 13.30 -4.43 14.37
N ASP A 93 13.52 -5.72 14.67
CA ASP A 93 13.61 -6.21 16.04
C ASP A 93 14.80 -5.58 16.82
N LYS A 94 15.90 -5.26 16.14
CA LYS A 94 17.03 -4.53 16.74
C LYS A 94 16.69 -3.08 17.01
N TYR A 95 15.97 -2.44 16.09
CA TYR A 95 15.51 -1.07 16.21
C TYR A 95 14.55 -0.95 17.40
N MET A 96 13.52 -1.79 17.46
CA MET A 96 12.51 -1.79 18.53
C MET A 96 13.08 -2.01 19.94
N LYS A 97 14.23 -2.71 20.07
CA LYS A 97 14.94 -2.86 21.37
C LYS A 97 15.55 -1.57 21.88
N LYS A 98 15.85 -0.62 21.00
CA LYS A 98 16.44 0.69 21.35
C LYS A 98 15.40 1.78 21.45
N TYR A 99 14.25 1.54 20.83
CA TYR A 99 13.16 2.48 20.75
C TYR A 99 12.53 2.73 22.12
N ASN A 100 12.44 3.99 22.49
CA ASN A 100 11.81 4.43 23.74
C ASN A 100 10.91 5.66 23.50
N PRO A 101 9.61 5.46 23.30
CA PRO A 101 8.67 6.55 23.02
C PRO A 101 8.56 7.60 24.12
N ALA A 102 8.97 7.27 25.36
CA ALA A 102 8.95 8.22 26.47
C ALA A 102 10.00 9.34 26.35
N THR A 103 10.96 9.20 25.42
CA THR A 103 11.99 10.22 25.15
C THR A 103 11.80 10.91 23.79
N ASP A 104 10.92 10.38 22.93
CA ASP A 104 10.69 10.86 21.58
C ASP A 104 9.38 11.63 21.56
N GLU A 105 9.46 12.95 21.68
CA GLU A 105 8.29 13.86 21.81
C GLU A 105 7.51 14.05 20.50
N ASP A 106 7.95 13.43 19.38
CA ASP A 106 7.37 13.67 18.06
C ASP A 106 7.25 12.38 17.25
N ASP A 107 6.01 12.01 16.89
CA ASP A 107 5.70 10.81 16.06
C ASP A 107 6.40 10.85 14.69
N ALA A 108 6.57 12.03 14.09
CA ALA A 108 7.26 12.18 12.82
C ALA A 108 8.75 11.88 12.97
N ALA A 109 9.40 12.34 14.04
CA ALA A 109 10.80 12.06 14.32
C ALA A 109 11.07 10.56 14.50
N LEU A 110 10.11 9.81 15.04
CA LEU A 110 10.16 8.36 15.16
C LEU A 110 10.24 7.67 13.79
N ILE A 111 9.36 8.05 12.90
CA ILE A 111 9.31 7.46 11.55
C ILE A 111 10.57 7.86 10.77
N ASP A 112 11.02 9.10 10.88
CA ASP A 112 12.27 9.57 10.26
C ASP A 112 13.49 8.79 10.78
N ASP A 113 13.56 8.50 12.09
CA ASP A 113 14.63 7.69 12.68
C ASP A 113 14.56 6.24 12.19
N ALA A 114 13.37 5.66 12.08
CA ALA A 114 13.17 4.32 11.53
C ALA A 114 13.62 4.25 10.06
N ILE A 115 13.28 5.26 9.26
CA ILE A 115 13.72 5.38 7.85
C ILE A 115 15.26 5.53 7.79
N ALA A 116 15.85 6.35 8.64
CA ALA A 116 17.31 6.52 8.70
C ALA A 116 18.04 5.22 9.08
N ASN A 117 17.40 4.33 9.83
CA ASN A 117 17.91 3.00 10.16
C ASN A 117 17.65 1.94 9.07
N GLY A 118 16.75 2.20 8.15
CA GLY A 118 16.45 1.35 6.99
C GLY A 118 15.01 1.56 6.51
N GLN A 119 14.81 1.89 5.24
CA GLN A 119 13.47 2.12 4.67
C GLN A 119 12.49 0.96 4.95
N ASN A 120 13.00 -0.27 5.00
CA ASN A 120 12.26 -1.49 5.30
C ASN A 120 11.71 -1.56 6.75
N LEU A 121 11.86 -0.51 7.55
CA LEU A 121 11.40 -0.49 8.95
C LEU A 121 10.07 0.22 9.13
N THR A 122 9.45 0.73 8.06
CA THR A 122 8.18 1.47 8.08
C THR A 122 7.16 0.89 7.10
N GLY A 123 6.06 1.60 6.88
CA GLY A 123 5.08 1.26 5.87
C GLY A 123 4.17 0.09 6.24
N PHE A 124 3.51 -0.46 5.23
CA PHE A 124 2.53 -1.54 5.40
C PHE A 124 3.10 -2.76 6.11
N HIS A 125 4.33 -3.18 5.77
CA HIS A 125 4.91 -4.42 6.28
C HIS A 125 5.38 -4.31 7.73
N ALA A 126 5.79 -3.12 8.19
CA ALA A 126 6.08 -2.89 9.60
C ALA A 126 4.80 -2.97 10.45
N VAL A 127 3.72 -2.33 9.99
CA VAL A 127 2.41 -2.43 10.66
C VAL A 127 1.92 -3.87 10.65
N GLU A 128 1.98 -4.56 9.52
CA GLU A 128 1.63 -5.97 9.37
C GLU A 128 2.34 -6.85 10.41
N TYR A 129 3.66 -6.74 10.48
CA TYR A 129 4.47 -7.50 11.43
C TYR A 129 4.06 -7.28 12.89
N LEU A 130 3.65 -6.07 13.22
CA LEU A 130 3.26 -5.71 14.58
C LEU A 130 1.87 -6.22 14.96
N ILE A 131 0.89 -6.19 14.07
CA ILE A 131 -0.50 -6.50 14.41
C ILE A 131 -0.94 -7.91 14.03
N PHE A 132 -0.22 -8.60 13.12
CA PHE A 132 -0.55 -9.97 12.70
C PHE A 132 0.46 -11.00 13.22
N ARG A 133 -0.01 -12.24 13.36
CA ARG A 133 0.81 -13.44 13.55
C ARG A 133 0.09 -14.66 12.98
N ASP A 134 0.77 -15.41 12.08
CA ASP A 134 0.24 -16.63 11.47
C ASP A 134 -1.16 -16.44 10.80
N GLY A 135 -1.37 -15.30 10.15
CA GLY A 135 -2.62 -14.95 9.47
C GLY A 135 -3.71 -14.35 10.35
N GLU A 136 -3.51 -14.34 11.67
CA GLU A 136 -4.49 -13.89 12.66
C GLU A 136 -4.04 -12.60 13.36
N ALA A 137 -5.01 -11.85 13.93
CA ALA A 137 -4.71 -10.70 14.78
C ALA A 137 -3.94 -11.13 16.04
N ARG A 138 -2.85 -10.43 16.35
CA ARG A 138 -2.13 -10.63 17.61
C ARG A 138 -3.04 -10.30 18.79
N LYS A 139 -2.77 -10.98 19.92
CA LYS A 139 -3.45 -10.65 21.17
C LYS A 139 -2.77 -9.45 21.83
N ILE A 140 -3.56 -8.50 22.30
CA ILE A 140 -3.03 -7.27 22.93
C ILE A 140 -2.08 -7.58 24.11
N LYS A 141 -2.34 -8.64 24.86
CA LYS A 141 -1.48 -9.10 25.96
C LYS A 141 -0.09 -9.57 25.52
N ASP A 142 0.08 -9.91 24.22
CA ASP A 142 1.33 -10.38 23.62
C ASP A 142 2.05 -9.24 22.87
N MET A 143 1.53 -8.01 22.97
CA MET A 143 2.12 -6.79 22.43
C MET A 143 2.70 -5.93 23.56
N THR A 144 3.79 -5.25 23.25
CA THR A 144 4.35 -4.23 24.14
C THR A 144 3.75 -2.86 23.82
N ALA A 145 3.78 -1.94 24.79
CA ALA A 145 3.35 -0.56 24.56
C ALA A 145 4.12 0.09 23.40
N ASN A 146 5.43 -0.16 23.32
CA ASN A 146 6.28 0.36 22.24
C ASN A 146 5.85 -0.16 20.86
N GLU A 147 5.49 -1.45 20.75
CA GLU A 147 4.98 -2.01 19.49
C GLU A 147 3.66 -1.37 19.08
N VAL A 148 2.75 -1.15 20.03
CA VAL A 148 1.45 -0.50 19.75
C VAL A 148 1.67 0.95 19.34
N TYR A 149 2.51 1.68 20.04
CA TYR A 149 2.83 3.07 19.73
C TYR A 149 3.48 3.20 18.33
N PHE A 150 4.46 2.35 18.03
CA PHE A 150 5.09 2.34 16.70
C PHE A 150 4.09 2.01 15.59
N ALA A 151 3.19 1.04 15.81
CA ALA A 151 2.15 0.69 14.84
C ALA A 151 1.21 1.88 14.55
N GLN A 152 0.88 2.67 15.58
CA GLN A 152 0.07 3.87 15.42
C GLN A 152 0.79 4.95 14.60
N SER A 153 2.05 5.25 14.95
CA SER A 153 2.86 6.25 14.23
C SER A 153 3.06 5.84 12.77
N ALA A 154 3.38 4.56 12.50
CA ALA A 154 3.52 4.05 11.14
C ALA A 154 2.19 4.10 10.35
N ALA A 155 1.05 3.87 11.02
CA ALA A 155 -0.26 4.00 10.38
C ALA A 155 -0.63 5.46 10.05
N GLN A 156 -0.24 6.41 10.91
CA GLN A 156 -0.42 7.85 10.65
C GLN A 156 0.42 8.30 9.47
N ASP A 157 1.67 7.83 9.38
CA ASP A 157 2.55 8.10 8.26
C ASP A 157 2.03 7.51 6.94
N LEU A 158 1.49 6.29 6.95
CA LEU A 158 0.79 5.70 5.80
C LEU A 158 -0.39 6.57 5.36
N TYR A 159 -1.15 7.12 6.31
CA TYR A 159 -2.25 8.03 6.02
C TYR A 159 -1.76 9.32 5.36
N LEU A 160 -0.74 9.97 5.93
CA LEU A 160 -0.14 11.17 5.36
C LEU A 160 0.40 10.91 3.94
N SER A 161 1.08 9.79 3.71
CA SER A 161 1.59 9.39 2.40
C SER A 161 0.46 9.19 1.37
N SER A 162 -0.66 8.61 1.80
CA SER A 162 -1.86 8.48 0.97
C SER A 162 -2.47 9.85 0.61
N LEU A 163 -2.54 10.79 1.57
CA LEU A 163 -3.01 12.16 1.33
C LEU A 163 -2.09 12.90 0.34
N LYS A 164 -0.77 12.75 0.48
CA LYS A 164 0.21 13.32 -0.47
C LYS A 164 -0.04 12.80 -1.89
N LEU A 165 -0.28 11.49 -2.06
CA LEU A 165 -0.60 10.91 -3.37
C LEU A 165 -1.89 11.47 -3.95
N VAL A 166 -2.95 11.59 -3.16
CA VAL A 166 -4.22 12.17 -3.62
C VAL A 166 -4.04 13.62 -4.05
N THR A 167 -3.36 14.42 -3.23
CA THR A 167 -3.04 15.82 -3.57
C THR A 167 -2.28 15.89 -4.89
N ALA A 168 -1.23 15.10 -5.03
CA ALA A 168 -0.39 15.11 -6.22
C ALA A 168 -1.12 14.63 -7.49
N TRP A 169 -2.03 13.67 -7.37
CA TRP A 169 -2.89 13.26 -8.49
C TRP A 169 -4.07 14.21 -8.75
N GLY A 170 -4.20 15.30 -7.99
CA GLY A 170 -5.27 16.28 -8.10
C GLY A 170 -6.63 15.73 -7.63
N GLY A 171 -6.61 14.88 -6.62
CA GLY A 171 -7.81 14.43 -5.93
C GLY A 171 -8.40 15.51 -5.02
N GLU A 172 -9.64 15.30 -4.59
CA GLU A 172 -10.32 16.20 -3.65
C GLU A 172 -10.08 15.72 -2.23
N LEU A 173 -9.73 16.64 -1.32
CA LEU A 173 -9.58 16.43 0.10
C LEU A 173 -10.77 17.08 0.84
N THR A 174 -11.09 16.58 2.01
CA THR A 174 -11.92 17.29 2.99
C THR A 174 -11.12 18.43 3.64
N ASP A 175 -11.79 19.38 4.29
CA ASP A 175 -11.11 20.49 4.99
C ASP A 175 -10.12 19.98 6.05
N ALA A 176 -10.44 18.86 6.74
CA ALA A 176 -9.57 18.26 7.74
C ALA A 176 -8.33 17.61 7.10
N GLU A 177 -8.49 16.90 5.98
CA GLU A 177 -7.40 16.30 5.22
C GLU A 177 -6.50 17.37 4.58
N GLN A 178 -7.10 18.46 4.07
CA GLN A 178 -6.34 19.57 3.54
C GLN A 178 -5.46 20.19 4.61
N LYS A 179 -6.01 20.36 5.83
CA LYS A 179 -5.22 20.86 6.96
C LYS A 179 -4.00 19.98 7.28
N ILE A 180 -4.14 18.66 7.20
CA ILE A 180 -3.01 17.72 7.42
C ILE A 180 -1.93 17.93 6.35
N ILE A 181 -2.31 18.14 5.09
CA ILE A 181 -1.37 18.42 4.00
C ILE A 181 -0.69 19.78 4.18
N ASP A 182 -1.45 20.79 4.62
CA ASP A 182 -0.93 22.14 4.89
C ASP A 182 0.05 22.12 6.08
N ASP A 183 -0.28 21.41 7.17
CA ASP A 183 0.57 21.23 8.35
C ASP A 183 1.87 20.45 7.99
N ALA A 184 1.80 19.54 7.01
CA ALA A 184 2.95 18.81 6.49
C ALA A 184 3.76 19.60 5.43
N GLU A 185 3.37 20.84 5.14
CA GLU A 185 4.01 21.73 4.14
C GLU A 185 4.22 21.02 2.77
N PHE A 186 3.29 20.11 2.40
CA PHE A 186 3.42 19.37 1.16
C PHE A 186 2.80 20.10 -0.02
N GLU A 187 3.64 20.45 -0.99
CA GLU A 187 3.25 21.09 -2.25
C GLU A 187 3.49 20.17 -3.44
N SER A 188 2.56 20.11 -4.35
CA SER A 188 2.68 19.36 -5.60
C SER A 188 1.93 20.00 -6.76
N LYS A 189 2.44 19.80 -7.97
CA LYS A 189 1.63 20.01 -9.18
C LYS A 189 0.55 18.94 -9.29
N ASN A 190 -0.45 19.19 -10.11
CA ASN A 190 -1.47 18.19 -10.45
C ASN A 190 -0.95 17.24 -11.55
N TYR A 191 -0.44 16.06 -11.18
CA TYR A 191 0.03 15.04 -12.14
C TYR A 191 -1.10 14.46 -12.99
N GLY A 192 -2.32 14.42 -12.49
CA GLY A 192 -3.48 13.96 -13.25
C GLY A 192 -3.81 14.88 -14.44
N GLU A 193 -3.53 16.19 -14.31
CA GLU A 193 -3.73 17.15 -15.38
C GLU A 193 -2.76 16.95 -16.53
N ASP A 194 -1.53 16.52 -16.27
CA ASP A 194 -0.55 16.18 -17.33
C ASP A 194 -1.09 15.10 -18.28
N PHE A 195 -1.87 14.14 -17.76
CA PHE A 195 -2.53 13.12 -18.59
C PHE A 195 -3.74 13.66 -19.34
N MET A 196 -4.53 14.52 -18.69
CA MET A 196 -5.73 15.10 -19.32
C MET A 196 -5.40 16.06 -20.43
N THR A 197 -4.28 16.77 -20.33
CA THR A 197 -3.80 17.76 -21.31
C THR A 197 -2.69 17.22 -22.20
N ALA A 198 -2.52 15.90 -22.28
CA ALA A 198 -1.46 15.29 -23.07
C ALA A 198 -1.54 15.71 -24.55
N GLY A 199 -0.44 16.30 -25.06
CA GLY A 199 -0.35 16.90 -26.39
C GLY A 199 -0.59 18.40 -26.45
N GLU A 200 -1.00 19.02 -25.35
CA GLU A 200 -1.16 20.46 -25.22
C GLU A 200 0.10 21.13 -24.65
N PRO A 201 0.32 22.42 -24.92
CA PRO A 201 1.43 23.18 -24.32
C PRO A 201 1.32 23.19 -22.77
N GLY A 202 2.40 22.82 -22.09
CA GLY A 202 2.47 22.79 -20.63
C GLY A 202 2.29 21.41 -20.00
N SER A 203 1.74 20.42 -20.72
CA SER A 203 1.70 19.05 -20.23
C SER A 203 3.09 18.41 -20.24
N LYS A 204 3.37 17.54 -19.26
CA LYS A 204 4.53 16.64 -19.23
C LYS A 204 4.60 15.78 -20.51
N TYR A 205 3.45 15.37 -21.02
CA TYR A 205 3.34 14.48 -22.18
C TYR A 205 3.11 15.29 -23.46
N SER A 206 4.10 15.34 -24.34
CA SER A 206 3.99 16.03 -25.63
C SER A 206 3.01 15.35 -26.62
N SER A 207 2.41 14.22 -26.27
CA SER A 207 1.37 13.55 -27.04
C SER A 207 0.57 12.57 -26.20
N ILE A 208 -0.67 12.30 -26.58
CA ILE A 208 -1.52 11.25 -26.01
C ILE A 208 -0.82 9.88 -26.06
N THR A 209 -0.04 9.61 -27.12
CA THR A 209 0.71 8.35 -27.24
C THR A 209 1.72 8.18 -26.11
N LEU A 210 2.41 9.23 -25.69
CA LEU A 210 3.37 9.14 -24.60
C LEU A 210 2.68 8.91 -23.26
N ALA A 211 1.59 9.61 -22.96
CA ALA A 211 0.78 9.38 -21.77
C ALA A 211 0.23 7.94 -21.73
N THR A 212 -0.26 7.44 -22.86
CA THR A 212 -0.74 6.05 -22.97
C THR A 212 0.37 5.03 -22.72
N ARG A 213 1.59 5.30 -23.24
CA ARG A 213 2.75 4.42 -23.01
C ARG A 213 3.14 4.33 -21.55
N GLU A 214 3.07 5.43 -20.80
CA GLU A 214 3.32 5.44 -19.36
C GLU A 214 2.38 4.49 -18.61
N ILE A 215 1.06 4.57 -18.91
CA ILE A 215 0.06 3.69 -18.31
C ILE A 215 0.32 2.21 -18.65
N ILE A 216 0.68 1.91 -19.89
CA ILE A 216 1.00 0.54 -20.30
C ILE A 216 2.29 0.06 -19.63
N ALA A 217 3.29 0.94 -19.50
CA ALA A 217 4.56 0.60 -18.85
C ALA A 217 4.35 0.25 -17.40
N GLY A 218 3.61 1.06 -16.61
CA GLY A 218 3.29 0.77 -15.23
C GLY A 218 2.52 -0.55 -15.07
N ALA A 219 1.53 -0.83 -15.92
CA ALA A 219 0.83 -2.11 -15.90
C ALA A 219 1.75 -3.30 -16.24
N ASN A 220 2.72 -3.15 -17.14
CA ASN A 220 3.67 -4.20 -17.45
C ASN A 220 4.70 -4.43 -16.33
N GLU A 221 5.10 -3.37 -15.65
CA GLU A 221 6.05 -3.41 -14.55
C GLU A 221 5.50 -4.25 -13.40
N ILE A 222 4.30 -3.95 -12.92
CA ILE A 222 3.70 -4.73 -11.83
C ILE A 222 3.39 -6.18 -12.24
N ILE A 223 2.98 -6.46 -13.48
CA ILE A 223 2.84 -7.84 -13.96
C ILE A 223 4.18 -8.58 -13.91
N GLY A 224 5.27 -7.92 -14.30
CA GLY A 224 6.62 -8.47 -14.25
C GLY A 224 7.02 -8.76 -12.79
N GLU A 225 6.77 -7.83 -11.90
CA GLU A 225 7.08 -7.95 -10.48
C GLU A 225 6.32 -9.10 -9.80
N VAL A 226 5.02 -9.20 -10.03
CA VAL A 226 4.21 -10.33 -9.52
C VAL A 226 4.75 -11.66 -10.02
N ARG A 227 5.10 -11.74 -11.31
CA ARG A 227 5.61 -12.98 -11.91
C ARG A 227 6.98 -13.38 -11.38
N ASP A 228 7.93 -12.44 -11.40
CA ASP A 228 9.35 -12.74 -11.22
C ASP A 228 9.76 -12.64 -9.75
N SER A 229 9.30 -11.59 -9.05
CA SER A 229 9.72 -11.28 -7.68
C SER A 229 8.74 -11.84 -6.64
N LYS A 230 7.46 -11.43 -6.67
CA LYS A 230 6.50 -11.75 -5.61
C LYS A 230 6.13 -13.25 -5.58
N ILE A 231 5.99 -13.89 -6.74
CA ILE A 231 5.72 -15.34 -6.85
C ILE A 231 7.00 -16.11 -7.20
N GLY A 232 7.75 -15.65 -8.20
CA GLY A 232 8.85 -16.41 -8.81
C GLY A 232 10.01 -16.62 -7.88
N ALA A 233 10.54 -15.57 -7.24
CA ALA A 233 11.72 -15.67 -6.39
C ALA A 233 11.49 -16.60 -5.17
N PRO A 234 10.37 -16.52 -4.42
CA PRO A 234 10.08 -17.52 -3.38
C PRO A 234 9.88 -18.93 -3.94
N ALA A 235 9.08 -19.09 -5.00
CA ALA A 235 8.75 -20.40 -5.54
C ALA A 235 9.95 -21.18 -6.10
N THR A 236 10.95 -20.47 -6.63
CA THR A 236 12.20 -21.07 -7.12
C THR A 236 13.26 -21.23 -6.01
N GLY A 237 13.02 -20.69 -4.84
CA GLY A 237 13.98 -20.65 -3.73
C GLY A 237 15.12 -19.65 -3.94
N GLU A 238 14.98 -18.72 -4.89
CA GLU A 238 15.96 -17.65 -5.12
C GLU A 238 16.04 -16.72 -3.92
N ASP A 239 14.89 -16.23 -3.46
CA ASP A 239 14.80 -15.46 -2.22
C ASP A 239 13.43 -15.61 -1.55
N VAL A 240 13.40 -16.28 -0.41
CA VAL A 240 12.20 -16.49 0.38
C VAL A 240 11.72 -15.23 1.14
N ASN A 241 12.59 -14.22 1.29
CA ASN A 241 12.21 -12.98 1.93
C ASN A 241 11.26 -12.14 1.04
N TYR A 242 11.18 -12.48 -0.25
CA TYR A 242 10.24 -11.89 -1.19
C TYR A 242 8.80 -12.43 -1.06
N ILE A 243 8.47 -13.19 -0.02
CA ILE A 243 7.08 -13.52 0.28
C ILE A 243 6.40 -12.28 0.87
N GLU A 244 5.49 -11.70 0.10
CA GLU A 244 4.73 -10.52 0.47
C GLU A 244 3.64 -10.86 1.50
N SER A 245 3.37 -9.94 2.42
CA SER A 245 2.36 -10.06 3.49
C SER A 245 2.35 -11.44 4.17
N PRO A 246 3.53 -11.95 4.63
CA PRO A 246 3.64 -13.30 5.18
C PRO A 246 2.99 -13.44 6.55
N PHE A 247 2.91 -12.35 7.35
CA PHE A 247 2.36 -12.38 8.70
C PHE A 247 0.84 -12.33 8.72
N ALA A 248 0.25 -11.62 7.77
CA ALA A 248 -1.19 -11.53 7.54
C ALA A 248 -1.75 -12.69 6.70
N HIS A 249 -0.88 -13.51 6.11
CA HIS A 249 -1.22 -14.53 5.11
C HIS A 249 -2.00 -13.95 3.91
N ASN A 250 -1.66 -12.69 3.51
CA ASN A 250 -2.42 -11.95 2.51
C ASN A 250 -1.85 -12.04 1.09
N SER A 251 -0.66 -12.63 0.90
CA SER A 251 0.10 -12.65 -0.36
C SER A 251 -0.75 -12.91 -1.62
N ILE A 252 -1.63 -13.94 -1.58
CA ILE A 252 -2.46 -14.29 -2.75
C ILE A 252 -3.48 -13.19 -3.06
N VAL A 253 -3.97 -12.48 -2.05
CA VAL A 253 -4.86 -11.33 -2.23
C VAL A 253 -4.08 -10.18 -2.85
N ASP A 254 -2.87 -9.90 -2.36
CA ASP A 254 -2.00 -8.85 -2.89
C ASP A 254 -1.66 -9.11 -4.37
N PHE A 255 -1.23 -10.32 -4.72
CA PHE A 255 -0.97 -10.70 -6.13
C PHE A 255 -2.20 -10.53 -7.02
N TYR A 256 -3.38 -10.91 -6.51
CA TYR A 256 -4.63 -10.74 -7.23
C TYR A 256 -4.94 -9.25 -7.46
N ASP A 257 -4.76 -8.44 -6.43
CA ASP A 257 -5.06 -7.01 -6.46
C ASP A 257 -4.04 -6.24 -7.32
N ASN A 258 -2.77 -6.66 -7.39
CA ASN A 258 -1.80 -6.15 -8.35
C ASN A 258 -2.27 -6.37 -9.82
N ILE A 259 -2.74 -7.56 -10.15
CA ILE A 259 -3.27 -7.81 -11.50
C ILE A 259 -4.59 -7.05 -11.72
N MET A 260 -5.39 -6.83 -10.67
CA MET A 260 -6.56 -5.95 -10.74
C MET A 260 -6.17 -4.50 -11.01
N SER A 261 -5.05 -3.98 -10.46
CA SER A 261 -4.55 -2.63 -10.78
C SER A 261 -4.32 -2.45 -12.29
N CYS A 262 -3.70 -3.44 -12.92
CA CYS A 262 -3.52 -3.45 -14.38
C CYS A 262 -4.86 -3.43 -15.13
N LYS A 263 -5.82 -4.17 -14.62
CA LYS A 263 -7.16 -4.22 -15.20
C LYS A 263 -7.87 -2.87 -15.05
N HIS A 264 -7.80 -2.23 -13.88
CA HIS A 264 -8.33 -0.89 -13.65
C HIS A 264 -7.71 0.16 -14.60
N ALA A 265 -6.39 0.13 -14.76
CA ALA A 265 -5.67 1.02 -15.67
C ALA A 265 -6.10 0.84 -17.13
N LEU A 266 -6.19 -0.41 -17.60
CA LEU A 266 -6.47 -0.72 -18.99
C LEU A 266 -7.96 -0.69 -19.34
N TYR A 267 -8.84 -0.95 -18.37
CA TYR A 267 -10.31 -0.96 -18.53
C TYR A 267 -10.96 0.41 -18.29
N GLY A 268 -10.22 1.35 -17.67
CA GLY A 268 -10.66 2.73 -17.49
C GLY A 268 -11.52 3.00 -16.27
N GLY A 269 -11.26 2.30 -15.17
CA GLY A 269 -11.90 2.58 -13.90
C GLY A 269 -11.68 1.50 -12.84
N TRP A 270 -11.63 1.90 -11.59
CA TRP A 270 -11.37 1.04 -10.44
C TRP A 270 -12.48 0.01 -10.16
N ASN A 271 -13.71 0.27 -10.60
CA ASN A 271 -14.87 -0.62 -10.45
C ASN A 271 -15.28 -1.31 -11.76
N VAL A 272 -14.43 -1.23 -12.80
CA VAL A 272 -14.70 -1.81 -14.11
C VAL A 272 -14.00 -3.16 -14.22
N VAL A 273 -14.69 -4.23 -13.85
CA VAL A 273 -14.09 -5.57 -13.73
C VAL A 273 -14.46 -6.53 -14.85
N ASP A 274 -15.63 -6.38 -15.49
CA ASP A 274 -16.11 -7.35 -16.47
C ASP A 274 -15.73 -6.98 -17.90
N GLN A 275 -15.97 -5.73 -18.29
CA GLN A 275 -15.73 -5.23 -19.64
C GLN A 275 -15.09 -3.84 -19.59
N PRO A 276 -14.13 -3.54 -20.48
CA PRO A 276 -13.54 -2.21 -20.54
C PRO A 276 -14.57 -1.15 -20.94
N THR A 277 -14.44 0.04 -20.36
CA THR A 277 -15.26 1.17 -20.78
C THR A 277 -15.02 1.53 -22.23
N ALA A 278 -15.99 2.14 -22.88
CA ALA A 278 -15.90 2.46 -24.30
C ALA A 278 -14.76 3.42 -24.67
N THR A 279 -14.31 4.22 -23.69
CA THR A 279 -13.27 5.24 -23.80
C THR A 279 -11.95 4.85 -23.15
N SER A 280 -11.87 3.65 -22.55
CA SER A 280 -10.63 3.12 -22.02
C SER A 280 -9.67 2.67 -23.11
N LEU A 281 -8.43 2.43 -22.75
CA LEU A 281 -7.41 1.95 -23.70
C LEU A 281 -7.87 0.67 -24.43
N LEU A 282 -8.27 -0.35 -23.67
CA LEU A 282 -8.75 -1.59 -24.29
C LEU A 282 -10.08 -1.39 -25.02
N GLY A 283 -11.00 -0.59 -24.47
CA GLY A 283 -12.29 -0.33 -25.11
C GLY A 283 -12.15 0.35 -26.47
N VAL A 284 -11.22 1.29 -26.63
CA VAL A 284 -10.88 1.92 -27.90
C VAL A 284 -10.25 0.90 -28.84
N CYS A 285 -9.25 0.14 -28.41
CA CYS A 285 -8.59 -0.88 -29.22
C CYS A 285 -9.56 -1.96 -29.74
N LEU A 286 -10.57 -2.32 -28.95
CA LEU A 286 -11.61 -3.29 -29.38
C LEU A 286 -12.56 -2.75 -30.45
N LYS A 287 -12.69 -1.43 -30.59
CA LYS A 287 -13.63 -0.77 -31.52
C LYS A 287 -13.00 -0.26 -32.80
N VAL A 288 -11.70 0.05 -32.81
CA VAL A 288 -11.02 0.57 -33.99
C VAL A 288 -11.04 -0.45 -35.13
N ASN A 289 -11.06 0.05 -36.36
CA ASN A 289 -10.96 -0.80 -37.57
C ASN A 289 -9.51 -1.18 -37.86
N ASN A 290 -8.89 -1.88 -36.90
CA ASN A 290 -7.53 -2.43 -37.00
C ASN A 290 -7.53 -3.83 -36.36
N ALA A 291 -7.28 -4.83 -37.19
CA ALA A 291 -7.37 -6.25 -36.74
C ALA A 291 -6.31 -6.59 -35.72
N ASP A 292 -5.10 -6.06 -35.83
CA ASP A 292 -3.97 -6.35 -34.93
C ASP A 292 -4.21 -5.75 -33.54
N LEU A 293 -4.66 -4.49 -33.48
CA LEU A 293 -5.00 -3.83 -32.22
C LEU A 293 -6.17 -4.53 -31.52
N LYS A 294 -7.18 -4.95 -32.29
CA LYS A 294 -8.31 -5.69 -31.72
C LYS A 294 -7.87 -7.05 -31.17
N ALA A 295 -7.05 -7.78 -31.90
CA ALA A 295 -6.49 -9.06 -31.45
C ALA A 295 -5.61 -8.89 -30.20
N ALA A 296 -4.77 -7.86 -30.16
CA ALA A 296 -3.93 -7.54 -28.99
C ALA A 296 -4.78 -7.23 -27.75
N ALA A 297 -5.84 -6.41 -27.89
CA ALA A 297 -6.74 -6.09 -26.79
C ALA A 297 -7.50 -7.33 -26.28
N GLN A 298 -8.00 -8.19 -27.17
CA GLN A 298 -8.64 -9.45 -26.81
C GLN A 298 -7.68 -10.40 -26.08
N ASN A 299 -6.44 -10.48 -26.56
CA ASN A 299 -5.41 -11.28 -25.89
C ASN A 299 -5.08 -10.75 -24.50
N ALA A 300 -4.94 -9.43 -24.34
CA ALA A 300 -4.71 -8.80 -23.02
C ALA A 300 -5.86 -9.13 -22.04
N GLN A 301 -7.12 -8.97 -22.46
CA GLN A 301 -8.28 -9.36 -21.63
C GLN A 301 -8.22 -10.83 -21.22
N THR A 302 -7.95 -11.71 -22.17
CA THR A 302 -7.89 -13.16 -21.92
C THR A 302 -6.78 -13.50 -20.93
N LYS A 303 -5.59 -12.88 -21.08
CA LYS A 303 -4.44 -13.14 -20.21
C LYS A 303 -4.64 -12.59 -18.80
N LEU A 304 -5.17 -11.37 -18.66
CA LEU A 304 -5.48 -10.79 -17.35
C LEU A 304 -6.50 -11.65 -16.59
N ASN A 305 -7.59 -12.05 -17.23
CA ASN A 305 -8.60 -12.91 -16.62
C ASN A 305 -8.03 -14.29 -16.26
N ALA A 306 -7.16 -14.86 -17.09
CA ALA A 306 -6.51 -16.13 -16.80
C ALA A 306 -5.54 -16.02 -15.61
N ALA A 307 -4.77 -14.93 -15.52
CA ALA A 307 -3.86 -14.66 -14.39
C ALA A 307 -4.65 -14.54 -13.08
N LEU A 308 -5.69 -13.69 -13.06
CA LEU A 308 -6.56 -13.55 -11.89
C LEU A 308 -7.16 -14.90 -11.42
N ASN A 309 -7.63 -15.69 -12.37
CA ASN A 309 -8.20 -17.01 -12.06
C ASN A 309 -7.14 -17.97 -11.49
N LYS A 310 -5.94 -18.00 -12.05
CA LYS A 310 -4.84 -18.82 -11.57
C LYS A 310 -4.40 -18.43 -10.17
N ILE A 311 -4.16 -17.13 -9.93
CA ILE A 311 -3.79 -16.61 -8.61
C ILE A 311 -4.85 -16.95 -7.56
N ASN A 312 -6.13 -16.74 -7.87
CA ASN A 312 -7.21 -17.04 -6.93
C ASN A 312 -7.32 -18.54 -6.58
N ASN A 313 -6.87 -19.42 -7.48
CA ASN A 313 -6.86 -20.86 -7.27
C ASN A 313 -5.56 -21.41 -6.66
N MET A 314 -4.59 -20.55 -6.34
CA MET A 314 -3.41 -20.96 -5.60
C MET A 314 -3.78 -21.47 -4.22
N LYS A 315 -3.00 -22.42 -3.72
CA LYS A 315 -3.20 -22.98 -2.38
C LYS A 315 -2.85 -21.95 -1.30
N LYS A 316 -3.74 -21.75 -0.37
CA LYS A 316 -3.64 -20.74 0.69
C LYS A 316 -3.18 -21.35 2.02
N PRO A 317 -2.36 -20.64 2.81
CA PRO A 317 -1.70 -19.39 2.47
C PRO A 317 -0.41 -19.61 1.66
N PHE A 318 -0.01 -18.65 0.84
CA PHE A 318 1.16 -18.77 -0.01
C PHE A 318 2.43 -19.07 0.78
N VAL A 319 2.64 -18.40 1.90
CA VAL A 319 3.82 -18.56 2.78
C VAL A 319 4.05 -20.00 3.26
N LEU A 320 3.03 -20.86 3.28
CA LEU A 320 3.17 -22.28 3.64
C LEU A 320 3.32 -23.21 2.43
N TYR A 321 3.02 -22.73 1.23
CA TYR A 321 2.93 -23.57 0.04
C TYR A 321 3.75 -23.05 -1.16
N TYR A 322 4.57 -22.02 -0.98
CA TYR A 322 5.34 -21.40 -2.07
C TYR A 322 6.35 -22.36 -2.75
N THR A 323 6.77 -23.44 -2.09
CA THR A 323 7.63 -24.49 -2.68
C THR A 323 6.86 -25.67 -3.27
N ASP A 324 5.54 -25.70 -3.11
CA ASP A 324 4.69 -26.75 -3.67
C ASP A 324 4.27 -26.36 -5.09
N HIS A 325 5.00 -26.85 -6.09
CA HIS A 325 4.76 -26.51 -7.50
C HIS A 325 3.36 -26.93 -8.01
N ASP A 326 2.71 -27.87 -7.34
CA ASP A 326 1.31 -28.22 -7.65
C ASP A 326 0.31 -27.21 -7.06
N ALA A 327 0.77 -26.40 -6.09
CA ALA A 327 -0.03 -25.34 -5.46
C ALA A 327 0.04 -23.99 -6.22
N ILE A 328 0.97 -23.87 -7.17
CA ILE A 328 1.20 -22.65 -7.99
C ILE A 328 0.87 -23.00 -9.44
N PRO A 329 -0.34 -22.70 -9.93
CA PRO A 329 -0.82 -23.14 -11.24
C PRO A 329 -0.23 -22.41 -12.45
#